data_cc5a9d2f0e4fec828675adc5a45ff5ac
#
_entry.id   cc5a9d2f0e4fec828675adc5a45ff5ac
#
_cell.length_a   1.000
_cell.length_b   1.000
_cell.length_c   1.000
_cell.angle_alpha   90.00
_cell.angle_beta   90.00
_cell.angle_gamma   90.00
#
_symmetry.space_group_name_H-M   'P 1'
#
loop_
_entity.id
_entity.type
_entity.pdbx_description
1 polymer ?
#
loop_
_entity_poly.entity_id
_entity_poly.type
_entity_poly.pdbx_seq_one_letter_code
_entity_poly.pdbx_strand_id
1 'polypeptide(L)'
;SPTQWLVDLHGTLLLGPMGPLVLGVPAVLFIVALVSGAVIYGPFARKAGFAKVRGGRTTRTAWLDLHNMLGAVILAWMLVVGATGLINTWGASIIRFWQMSELSTYAAQGTPPTGRTAPIDTIVDAARARYPDFQPYFVAYPGSLMAGERFHAVYLRGPDGLKEHIFQPVLIDSVTARVIGAPRPPWYISALALSQPLHFGDYGGLTLKVIWALLDLTTIAVLVSGLILTVSKGRKGPHDSLAEVAA
;
A
#
# COMPACT_ATOMS: atom_id res chain seq x y z
N SER A 1 -2.21 -18.50 -13.33
CA SER A 1 -0.86 -18.26 -13.89
C SER A 1 0.15 -18.11 -12.75
N PRO A 2 1.45 -18.32 -12.96
CA PRO A 2 2.47 -18.10 -11.93
C PRO A 2 2.45 -16.68 -11.37
N THR A 3 2.21 -15.70 -12.24
CA THR A 3 2.10 -14.28 -11.84
C THR A 3 0.92 -14.06 -10.87
N GLN A 4 -0.25 -14.65 -11.16
CA GLN A 4 -1.40 -14.54 -10.27
C GLN A 4 -1.12 -15.16 -8.90
N TRP A 5 -0.43 -16.30 -8.87
CA TRP A 5 -0.03 -16.94 -7.61
C TRP A 5 0.86 -16.05 -6.75
N LEU A 6 1.83 -15.35 -7.37
CA LEU A 6 2.70 -14.39 -6.66
C LEU A 6 1.90 -13.19 -6.13
N VAL A 7 0.95 -12.67 -6.92
CA VAL A 7 0.06 -11.58 -6.49
C VAL A 7 -0.80 -12.02 -5.31
N ASP A 8 -1.39 -13.21 -5.37
CA ASP A 8 -2.23 -13.76 -4.31
C ASP A 8 -1.40 -14.05 -3.03
N LEU A 9 -0.18 -14.55 -3.19
CA LEU A 9 0.74 -14.74 -2.07
C LEU A 9 1.09 -13.40 -1.41
N HIS A 10 1.43 -12.38 -2.21
CA HIS A 10 1.82 -11.07 -1.69
C HIS A 10 0.63 -10.31 -1.07
N GLY A 11 -0.54 -10.35 -1.70
CA GLY A 11 -1.71 -9.56 -1.27
C GLY A 11 -2.58 -10.23 -0.22
N THR A 12 -2.60 -11.57 -0.16
CA THR A 12 -3.51 -12.31 0.71
C THR A 12 -2.89 -13.49 1.44
N LEU A 13 -1.58 -13.73 1.30
CA LEU A 13 -0.87 -14.93 1.82
C LEU A 13 -1.57 -16.25 1.40
N LEU A 14 -2.28 -16.25 0.28
CA LEU A 14 -3.12 -17.36 -0.20
C LEU A 14 -4.28 -17.75 0.77
N LEU A 15 -4.62 -16.89 1.73
CA LEU A 15 -5.66 -17.13 2.75
C LEU A 15 -7.03 -16.54 2.38
N GLY A 16 -7.23 -16.17 1.11
CA GLY A 16 -8.48 -15.59 0.63
C GLY A 16 -8.88 -14.31 1.41
N PRO A 17 -10.16 -14.14 1.77
CA PRO A 17 -10.64 -12.92 2.42
C PRO A 17 -10.01 -12.59 3.79
N MET A 18 -9.49 -13.59 4.50
CA MET A 18 -8.78 -13.40 5.78
C MET A 18 -7.34 -12.96 5.59
N GLY A 19 -6.79 -13.17 4.40
CA GLY A 19 -5.39 -12.89 4.08
C GLY A 19 -4.95 -11.47 4.41
N PRO A 20 -5.68 -10.43 3.99
CA PRO A 20 -5.30 -9.04 4.29
C PRO A 20 -5.22 -8.73 5.78
N LEU A 21 -6.08 -9.31 6.62
CA LEU A 21 -6.02 -9.12 8.06
C LEU A 21 -4.74 -9.73 8.65
N VAL A 22 -4.40 -10.93 8.21
CA VAL A 22 -3.18 -11.63 8.65
C VAL A 22 -1.93 -10.92 8.12
N LEU A 23 -1.94 -10.50 6.84
CA LEU A 23 -0.83 -9.80 6.19
C LEU A 23 -0.51 -8.45 6.86
N GLY A 24 -1.50 -7.79 7.45
CA GLY A 24 -1.29 -6.56 8.20
C GLY A 24 -0.27 -6.69 9.34
N VAL A 25 -0.21 -7.87 10.00
CA VAL A 25 0.75 -8.11 11.09
C VAL A 25 2.20 -8.06 10.62
N PRO A 26 2.64 -8.87 9.63
CA PRO A 26 4.00 -8.77 9.11
C PRO A 26 4.29 -7.40 8.47
N ALA A 27 3.31 -6.71 7.90
CA ALA A 27 3.50 -5.36 7.38
C ALA A 27 3.85 -4.35 8.49
N VAL A 28 3.16 -4.40 9.63
CA VAL A 28 3.52 -3.59 10.82
C VAL A 28 4.90 -3.96 11.33
N LEU A 29 5.20 -5.27 11.47
CA LEU A 29 6.50 -5.74 11.93
C LEU A 29 7.64 -5.31 10.99
N PHE A 30 7.38 -5.26 9.68
CA PHE A 30 8.33 -4.76 8.70
C PHE A 30 8.66 -3.28 8.93
N ILE A 31 7.66 -2.42 9.14
CA ILE A 31 7.86 -1.00 9.45
C ILE A 31 8.65 -0.84 10.76
N VAL A 32 8.29 -1.59 11.80
CA VAL A 32 9.00 -1.59 13.08
C VAL A 32 10.46 -2.01 12.89
N ALA A 33 10.73 -3.02 12.08
CA ALA A 33 12.09 -3.46 11.76
C ALA A 33 12.89 -2.39 11.01
N LEU A 34 12.29 -1.69 10.06
CA LEU A 34 12.94 -0.58 9.34
C LEU A 34 13.30 0.57 10.28
N VAL A 35 12.36 1.01 11.11
CA VAL A 35 12.60 2.08 12.09
C VAL A 35 13.68 1.67 13.10
N SER A 36 13.58 0.47 13.65
CA SER A 36 14.57 -0.06 14.58
C SER A 36 15.96 -0.16 13.94
N GLY A 37 16.02 -0.66 12.70
CA GLY A 37 17.25 -0.74 11.92
C GLY A 37 17.89 0.63 11.71
N ALA A 38 17.09 1.65 11.36
CA ALA A 38 17.55 3.03 11.19
C ALA A 38 18.13 3.60 12.49
N VAL A 39 17.45 3.38 13.63
CA VAL A 39 17.88 3.85 14.94
C VAL A 39 19.21 3.18 15.36
N ILE A 40 19.35 1.87 15.15
CA ILE A 40 20.57 1.13 15.48
C ILE A 40 21.71 1.50 14.53
N TYR A 41 21.44 1.69 13.25
CA TYR A 41 22.44 2.04 12.24
C TYR A 41 22.98 3.46 12.40
N GLY A 42 22.18 4.42 12.87
CA GLY A 42 22.55 5.84 12.96
C GLY A 42 23.87 6.10 13.72
N PRO A 43 24.05 5.63 14.96
CA PRO A 43 25.32 5.75 15.68
C PRO A 43 26.49 5.03 15.01
N PHE A 44 26.24 3.88 14.38
CA PHE A 44 27.25 3.14 13.63
C PHE A 44 27.71 3.92 12.39
N ALA A 45 26.80 4.48 11.62
CA ALA A 45 27.11 5.27 10.44
C ALA A 45 27.94 6.52 10.76
N ARG A 46 27.71 7.15 11.92
CA ARG A 46 28.50 8.30 12.38
C ARG A 46 29.97 7.94 12.65
N LYS A 47 30.23 6.73 13.15
CA LYS A 47 31.61 6.27 13.49
C LYS A 47 32.31 5.63 12.30
N ALA A 48 31.63 4.80 11.52
CA ALA A 48 32.23 4.00 10.45
C ALA A 48 32.12 4.64 9.06
N GLY A 49 31.28 5.65 8.91
CA GLY A 49 30.89 6.26 7.63
C GLY A 49 29.60 5.64 7.07
N PHE A 50 28.80 6.46 6.38
CA PHE A 50 27.55 6.04 5.77
C PHE A 50 27.78 5.05 4.63
N ALA A 51 27.05 3.94 4.60
CA ALA A 51 27.07 2.91 3.55
C ALA A 51 28.49 2.31 3.25
N LYS A 52 29.40 2.32 4.23
CA LYS A 52 30.76 1.87 4.04
C LYS A 52 30.88 0.35 4.09
N VAL A 53 31.50 -0.23 3.08
CA VAL A 53 31.87 -1.64 3.02
C VAL A 53 33.34 -1.80 3.41
N ARG A 54 33.62 -2.65 4.41
CA ARG A 54 34.95 -2.90 4.95
C ARG A 54 35.60 -4.10 4.25
N GLY A 55 36.65 -3.90 3.48
CA GLY A 55 37.40 -4.98 2.82
C GLY A 55 38.17 -5.90 3.79
N GLY A 56 38.48 -7.13 3.35
CA GLY A 56 39.44 -8.04 4.03
C GLY A 56 38.96 -8.68 5.32
N ARG A 57 37.63 -8.76 5.57
CA ARG A 57 37.05 -9.31 6.80
C ARG A 57 36.32 -10.64 6.59
N THR A 58 35.79 -11.20 7.69
CA THR A 58 35.03 -12.45 7.64
C THR A 58 33.77 -12.37 6.76
N THR A 59 33.33 -13.50 6.23
CA THR A 59 32.10 -13.60 5.42
C THR A 59 30.89 -12.96 6.14
N ARG A 60 30.76 -13.13 7.46
CA ARG A 60 29.69 -12.50 8.25
C ARG A 60 29.76 -10.98 8.23
N THR A 61 30.98 -10.40 8.34
CA THR A 61 31.15 -8.95 8.25
C THR A 61 30.80 -8.41 6.86
N ALA A 62 31.12 -9.15 5.81
CA ALA A 62 30.76 -8.79 4.45
C ALA A 62 29.22 -8.74 4.26
N TRP A 63 28.50 -9.75 4.78
CA TRP A 63 27.03 -9.75 4.77
C TRP A 63 26.43 -8.60 5.60
N LEU A 64 27.03 -8.29 6.75
CA LEU A 64 26.57 -7.15 7.57
C LEU A 64 26.75 -5.82 6.85
N ASP A 65 27.91 -5.62 6.22
CA ASP A 65 28.21 -4.40 5.48
C ASP A 65 27.29 -4.25 4.26
N LEU A 66 27.03 -5.34 3.53
CA LEU A 66 26.09 -5.37 2.41
C LEU A 66 24.66 -5.03 2.87
N HIS A 67 24.18 -5.67 3.94
CA HIS A 67 22.87 -5.39 4.53
C HIS A 67 22.72 -3.93 4.92
N ASN A 68 23.69 -3.39 5.64
CA ASN A 68 23.69 -2.01 6.09
C ASN A 68 23.75 -1.01 4.93
N MET A 69 24.61 -1.27 3.94
CA MET A 69 24.78 -0.40 2.77
C MET A 69 23.48 -0.35 1.95
N LEU A 70 22.97 -1.51 1.52
CA LEU A 70 21.76 -1.58 0.72
C LEU A 70 20.56 -1.06 1.50
N GLY A 71 20.39 -1.49 2.76
CA GLY A 71 19.30 -1.04 3.62
C GLY A 71 19.30 0.47 3.85
N ALA A 72 20.47 1.08 4.08
CA ALA A 72 20.58 2.52 4.27
C ALA A 72 20.22 3.32 3.00
N VAL A 73 20.65 2.81 1.82
CA VAL A 73 20.39 3.48 0.53
C VAL A 73 18.90 3.47 0.17
N ILE A 74 18.19 2.36 0.43
CA ILE A 74 16.79 2.22 0.03
C ILE A 74 15.80 2.42 1.18
N LEU A 75 16.26 2.81 2.38
CA LEU A 75 15.44 2.91 3.61
C LEU A 75 14.21 3.80 3.43
N ALA A 76 14.38 4.99 2.85
CA ALA A 76 13.28 5.93 2.65
C ALA A 76 12.20 5.34 1.72
N TRP A 77 12.64 4.67 0.65
CA TRP A 77 11.73 4.00 -0.27
C TRP A 77 11.02 2.81 0.41
N MET A 78 11.74 1.96 1.16
CA MET A 78 11.13 0.85 1.91
C MET A 78 10.08 1.34 2.92
N LEU A 79 10.31 2.48 3.58
CA LEU A 79 9.33 3.09 4.49
C LEU A 79 8.09 3.55 3.75
N VAL A 80 8.23 4.18 2.58
CA VAL A 80 7.09 4.59 1.74
C VAL A 80 6.29 3.38 1.29
N VAL A 81 6.95 2.38 0.69
CA VAL A 81 6.28 1.17 0.18
C VAL A 81 5.70 0.33 1.32
N GLY A 82 6.39 0.21 2.45
CA GLY A 82 5.88 -0.48 3.64
C GLY A 82 4.64 0.19 4.22
N ALA A 83 4.66 1.52 4.41
CA ALA A 83 3.53 2.26 4.95
C ALA A 83 2.33 2.25 3.99
N THR A 84 2.56 2.46 2.70
CA THR A 84 1.50 2.41 1.69
C THR A 84 0.96 0.99 1.51
N GLY A 85 1.81 -0.04 1.60
CA GLY A 85 1.41 -1.45 1.59
C GLY A 85 0.49 -1.79 2.77
N LEU A 86 0.80 -1.29 3.97
CA LEU A 86 -0.06 -1.47 5.15
C LEU A 86 -1.44 -0.82 4.94
N ILE A 87 -1.49 0.40 4.41
CA ILE A 87 -2.75 1.09 4.10
C ILE A 87 -3.54 0.28 3.05
N ASN A 88 -2.89 -0.17 1.98
CA ASN A 88 -3.53 -0.95 0.92
C ASN A 88 -4.05 -2.30 1.42
N THR A 89 -3.32 -2.96 2.32
CA THR A 89 -3.71 -4.24 2.92
C THR A 89 -5.07 -4.13 3.63
N TRP A 90 -5.34 -3.01 4.31
CA TRP A 90 -6.62 -2.79 4.97
C TRP A 90 -7.60 -1.92 4.17
N GLY A 91 -7.32 -1.70 2.89
CA GLY A 91 -8.11 -0.84 2.01
C GLY A 91 -9.61 -1.17 1.99
N ALA A 92 -9.97 -2.46 1.88
CA ALA A 92 -11.37 -2.89 1.92
C ALA A 92 -12.04 -2.57 3.27
N SER A 93 -11.33 -2.71 4.39
CA SER A 93 -11.83 -2.37 5.73
C SER A 93 -12.01 -0.86 5.88
N ILE A 94 -11.08 -0.07 5.35
CA ILE A 94 -11.15 1.40 5.34
C ILE A 94 -12.37 1.87 4.53
N ILE A 95 -12.60 1.29 3.35
CA ILE A 95 -13.77 1.60 2.51
C ILE A 95 -15.08 1.20 3.21
N ARG A 96 -15.12 0.03 3.85
CA ARG A 96 -16.31 -0.39 4.63
C ARG A 96 -16.61 0.55 5.79
N PHE A 97 -15.58 0.99 6.51
CA PHE A 97 -15.74 1.97 7.57
C PHE A 97 -16.32 3.28 7.04
N TRP A 98 -15.83 3.77 5.92
CA TRP A 98 -16.36 4.96 5.26
C TRP A 98 -17.82 4.78 4.81
N GLN A 99 -18.16 3.63 4.22
CA GLN A 99 -19.53 3.32 3.83
C GLN A 99 -20.48 3.34 5.03
N MET A 100 -20.07 2.74 6.13
CA MET A 100 -20.90 2.65 7.34
C MET A 100 -21.01 3.98 8.10
N SER A 101 -19.97 4.81 8.08
CA SER A 101 -19.93 6.08 8.82
C SER A 101 -20.53 7.25 8.04
N GLU A 102 -20.11 7.44 6.80
CA GLU A 102 -20.45 8.64 6.04
C GLU A 102 -21.45 8.39 4.90
N LEU A 103 -21.25 7.35 4.08
CA LEU A 103 -22.18 7.09 2.97
C LEU A 103 -23.53 6.62 3.46
N SER A 104 -23.62 5.99 4.63
CA SER A 104 -24.90 5.60 5.25
C SER A 104 -25.83 6.78 5.51
N THR A 105 -25.31 7.98 5.72
CA THR A 105 -26.12 9.20 5.89
C THR A 105 -26.94 9.55 4.66
N TYR A 106 -26.53 9.06 3.49
CA TYR A 106 -27.25 9.24 2.21
C TYR A 106 -28.16 8.05 1.88
N ALA A 107 -28.09 6.94 2.62
CA ALA A 107 -28.81 5.70 2.30
C ALA A 107 -30.33 5.88 2.20
N ALA A 108 -30.89 6.76 3.03
CA ALA A 108 -32.34 7.05 3.02
C ALA A 108 -32.78 8.06 1.95
N GLN A 109 -31.86 8.77 1.30
CA GLN A 109 -32.16 9.88 0.39
C GLN A 109 -32.49 9.42 -1.04
N GLY A 110 -32.12 8.20 -1.42
CA GLY A 110 -32.40 7.65 -2.74
C GLY A 110 -33.81 7.03 -2.83
N THR A 111 -34.32 6.99 -4.06
CA THR A 111 -35.58 6.29 -4.39
C THR A 111 -35.41 4.78 -4.19
N PRO A 112 -36.33 4.10 -3.49
CA PRO A 112 -36.27 2.63 -3.41
C PRO A 112 -36.25 2.01 -4.81
N PRO A 113 -35.41 1.01 -5.07
CA PRO A 113 -35.31 0.39 -6.38
C PRO A 113 -36.59 -0.36 -6.71
N THR A 114 -37.38 0.16 -7.65
CA THR A 114 -38.67 -0.42 -8.10
C THR A 114 -38.53 -1.15 -9.44
N GLY A 115 -37.37 -1.79 -9.63
CA GLY A 115 -37.14 -2.69 -10.79
C GLY A 115 -36.46 -2.08 -12.01
N ARG A 116 -36.62 -0.80 -12.31
CA ARG A 116 -35.95 -0.14 -13.46
C ARG A 116 -35.10 1.02 -12.99
N THR A 117 -33.79 0.91 -13.21
CA THR A 117 -32.85 1.98 -12.97
C THR A 117 -32.74 2.91 -14.18
N ALA A 118 -32.31 4.16 -13.94
CA ALA A 118 -31.99 5.09 -15.01
C ALA A 118 -30.83 4.55 -15.87
N PRO A 119 -30.78 4.92 -17.16
CA PRO A 119 -29.66 4.55 -18.03
C PRO A 119 -28.32 5.06 -17.43
N ILE A 120 -27.27 4.24 -17.57
CA ILE A 120 -25.96 4.55 -16.99
C ILE A 120 -25.37 5.85 -17.56
N ASP A 121 -25.61 6.14 -18.83
CA ASP A 121 -25.15 7.39 -19.45
C ASP A 121 -25.77 8.61 -18.76
N THR A 122 -27.08 8.56 -18.44
CA THR A 122 -27.77 9.63 -17.71
C THR A 122 -27.18 9.80 -16.29
N ILE A 123 -26.81 8.70 -15.63
CA ILE A 123 -26.15 8.72 -14.31
C ILE A 123 -24.78 9.41 -14.41
N VAL A 124 -23.98 9.06 -15.42
CA VAL A 124 -22.64 9.64 -15.63
C VAL A 124 -22.74 11.11 -16.02
N ASP A 125 -23.70 11.49 -16.87
CA ASP A 125 -23.90 12.87 -17.30
C ASP A 125 -24.33 13.78 -16.15
N ALA A 126 -25.15 13.27 -15.22
CA ALA A 126 -25.49 14.01 -14.00
C ALA A 126 -24.26 14.29 -13.11
N ALA A 127 -23.32 13.35 -13.04
CA ALA A 127 -22.06 13.56 -12.32
C ALA A 127 -21.16 14.58 -13.02
N ARG A 128 -21.04 14.51 -14.35
CA ARG A 128 -20.27 15.48 -15.16
C ARG A 128 -20.82 16.89 -15.03
N ALA A 129 -22.14 17.04 -15.07
CA ALA A 129 -22.78 18.33 -14.89
C ALA A 129 -22.46 18.97 -13.53
N ARG A 130 -22.23 18.16 -12.48
CA ARG A 130 -21.88 18.65 -11.14
C ARG A 130 -20.42 19.11 -11.03
N TYR A 131 -19.49 18.46 -11.79
CA TYR A 131 -18.05 18.73 -11.81
C TYR A 131 -17.53 18.70 -13.26
N PRO A 132 -17.75 19.76 -14.06
CA PRO A 132 -17.41 19.78 -15.49
C PRO A 132 -15.94 19.56 -15.80
N ASP A 133 -15.03 19.99 -14.91
CA ASP A 133 -13.58 19.88 -15.08
C ASP A 133 -13.04 18.50 -14.70
N PHE A 134 -13.88 17.63 -14.12
CA PHE A 134 -13.49 16.30 -13.67
C PHE A 134 -13.89 15.25 -14.71
N GLN A 135 -13.09 14.17 -14.78
CA GLN A 135 -13.35 13.05 -15.67
C GLN A 135 -13.91 11.85 -14.91
N PRO A 136 -14.97 11.18 -15.40
CA PRO A 136 -15.45 9.93 -14.83
C PRO A 136 -14.35 8.87 -14.89
N TYR A 137 -14.14 8.19 -13.77
CA TYR A 137 -13.15 7.13 -13.66
C TYR A 137 -13.80 5.74 -13.53
N PHE A 138 -14.73 5.60 -12.60
CA PHE A 138 -15.55 4.39 -12.50
C PHE A 138 -16.91 4.70 -11.85
N VAL A 139 -17.85 3.77 -12.03
CA VAL A 139 -19.18 3.82 -11.43
C VAL A 139 -19.35 2.62 -10.50
N ALA A 140 -19.69 2.90 -9.25
CA ALA A 140 -20.10 1.90 -8.28
C ALA A 140 -21.63 1.74 -8.36
N TYR A 141 -22.08 0.51 -8.56
CA TYR A 141 -23.50 0.18 -8.66
C TYR A 141 -24.15 0.05 -7.29
N PRO A 142 -25.47 0.23 -7.18
CA PRO A 142 -26.22 0.00 -5.95
C PRO A 142 -25.92 -1.36 -5.33
N GLY A 143 -25.78 -1.40 -4.01
CA GLY A 143 -25.40 -2.61 -3.28
C GLY A 143 -23.92 -2.98 -3.29
N SER A 144 -23.08 -2.26 -4.05
CA SER A 144 -21.62 -2.47 -4.02
C SER A 144 -20.97 -1.78 -2.82
N LEU A 145 -19.72 -2.20 -2.49
CA LEU A 145 -18.97 -1.66 -1.36
C LEU A 145 -18.76 -0.14 -1.39
N MET A 146 -18.77 0.47 -2.60
CA MET A 146 -18.50 1.89 -2.80
C MET A 146 -19.73 2.69 -3.19
N ALA A 147 -20.95 2.13 -3.02
CA ALA A 147 -22.23 2.79 -3.24
C ALA A 147 -23.24 2.37 -2.17
N GLY A 148 -24.39 3.06 -2.12
CA GLY A 148 -25.51 2.64 -1.26
C GLY A 148 -26.48 1.73 -2.02
N GLU A 149 -27.52 1.27 -1.31
CA GLU A 149 -28.57 0.40 -1.89
C GLU A 149 -29.45 1.12 -2.95
N ARG A 150 -29.56 2.44 -2.89
CA ARG A 150 -30.51 3.24 -3.68
C ARG A 150 -29.86 4.19 -4.67
N PHE A 151 -28.55 4.27 -4.71
CA PHE A 151 -27.82 5.20 -5.56
C PHE A 151 -26.59 4.57 -6.20
N HIS A 152 -26.24 5.07 -7.38
CA HIS A 152 -24.93 4.90 -7.97
C HIS A 152 -23.97 5.91 -7.37
N ALA A 153 -22.71 5.53 -7.20
CA ALA A 153 -21.65 6.49 -6.90
C ALA A 153 -20.72 6.58 -8.13
N VAL A 154 -20.73 7.74 -8.77
CA VAL A 154 -19.80 8.04 -9.87
C VAL A 154 -18.58 8.69 -9.27
N TYR A 155 -17.43 8.03 -9.41
CA TYR A 155 -16.15 8.52 -8.94
C TYR A 155 -15.44 9.27 -10.05
N LEU A 156 -15.20 10.54 -9.81
CA LEU A 156 -14.55 11.44 -10.75
C LEU A 156 -13.09 11.67 -10.33
N ARG A 157 -12.21 11.86 -11.31
CA ARG A 157 -10.83 12.32 -11.12
C ARG A 157 -10.68 13.77 -11.56
N GLY A 158 -9.89 14.54 -10.82
CA GLY A 158 -9.55 15.89 -11.21
C GLY A 158 -8.58 15.93 -12.40
N PRO A 159 -8.43 17.10 -13.03
CA PRO A 159 -7.73 17.23 -14.31
C PRO A 159 -6.22 17.02 -14.21
N ASP A 160 -5.60 17.23 -13.05
CA ASP A 160 -4.15 17.28 -12.92
C ASP A 160 -3.62 16.97 -11.52
N GLY A 161 -2.36 16.57 -11.47
CA GLY A 161 -1.56 16.43 -10.26
C GLY A 161 -2.18 15.54 -9.21
N LEU A 162 -2.23 16.02 -7.96
CA LEU A 162 -2.76 15.24 -6.84
C LEU A 162 -4.25 14.88 -7.01
N LYS A 163 -5.03 15.73 -7.69
CA LYS A 163 -6.47 15.53 -7.93
C LYS A 163 -6.75 14.37 -8.88
N GLU A 164 -5.81 14.01 -9.73
CA GLU A 164 -5.91 12.84 -10.60
C GLU A 164 -5.96 11.53 -9.81
N HIS A 165 -5.36 11.51 -8.63
CA HIS A 165 -5.28 10.33 -7.76
C HIS A 165 -6.34 10.32 -6.65
N ILE A 166 -6.95 11.46 -6.34
CA ILE A 166 -8.01 11.58 -5.32
C ILE A 166 -9.38 11.57 -6.00
N PHE A 167 -10.21 10.61 -5.59
CA PHE A 167 -11.54 10.46 -6.16
C PHE A 167 -12.54 11.44 -5.53
N GLN A 168 -13.35 12.10 -6.37
CA GLN A 168 -14.51 12.86 -5.95
C GLN A 168 -15.77 12.03 -6.24
N PRO A 169 -16.45 11.46 -5.24
CA PRO A 169 -17.69 10.75 -5.44
C PRO A 169 -18.86 11.72 -5.67
N VAL A 170 -19.73 11.36 -6.60
CA VAL A 170 -21.04 11.98 -6.80
C VAL A 170 -22.08 10.88 -6.66
N LEU A 171 -22.99 11.04 -5.70
CA LEU A 171 -24.06 10.08 -5.40
C LEU A 171 -25.30 10.43 -6.19
N ILE A 172 -25.79 9.50 -6.97
CA ILE A 172 -26.87 9.73 -7.93
C ILE A 172 -27.95 8.67 -7.75
N ASP A 173 -29.18 9.12 -7.53
CA ASP A 173 -30.35 8.29 -7.40
C ASP A 173 -30.48 7.31 -8.58
N SER A 174 -30.60 6.02 -8.26
CA SER A 174 -30.60 4.96 -9.26
C SER A 174 -31.80 4.97 -10.21
N VAL A 175 -32.93 5.57 -9.79
CA VAL A 175 -34.18 5.58 -10.53
C VAL A 175 -34.35 6.89 -11.28
N THR A 176 -34.10 8.01 -10.61
CA THR A 176 -34.41 9.36 -11.14
C THR A 176 -33.22 10.05 -11.77
N ALA A 177 -32.00 9.49 -11.64
CA ALA A 177 -30.73 10.11 -12.05
C ALA A 177 -30.46 11.49 -11.42
N ARG A 178 -31.11 11.82 -10.29
CA ARG A 178 -30.88 13.08 -9.58
C ARG A 178 -29.66 12.95 -8.67
N VAL A 179 -28.87 14.02 -8.60
CA VAL A 179 -27.75 14.09 -7.64
C VAL A 179 -28.31 14.14 -6.22
N ILE A 180 -27.98 13.14 -5.39
CA ILE A 180 -28.31 13.07 -3.98
C ILE A 180 -27.30 13.86 -3.16
N GLY A 181 -26.02 13.73 -3.50
CA GLY A 181 -24.95 14.42 -2.80
C GLY A 181 -23.59 14.22 -3.48
N ALA A 182 -22.63 14.99 -3.02
CA ALA A 182 -21.24 14.90 -3.45
C ALA A 182 -20.31 15.07 -2.24
N PRO A 183 -20.24 14.06 -1.34
CA PRO A 183 -19.44 14.16 -0.13
C PRO A 183 -17.96 14.30 -0.49
N ARG A 184 -17.24 15.09 0.30
CA ARG A 184 -15.79 15.15 0.17
C ARG A 184 -15.20 13.89 0.79
N PRO A 185 -14.29 13.18 0.10
CA PRO A 185 -13.61 12.05 0.71
C PRO A 185 -12.88 12.49 1.98
N PRO A 186 -13.03 11.78 3.10
CA PRO A 186 -12.26 12.05 4.31
C PRO A 186 -10.77 11.77 4.06
N TRP A 187 -9.91 12.31 4.91
CA TRP A 187 -8.47 12.22 4.74
C TRP A 187 -7.95 10.76 4.60
N TYR A 188 -8.57 9.80 5.30
CA TYR A 188 -8.15 8.38 5.26
C TYR A 188 -8.51 7.71 3.92
N ILE A 189 -9.59 8.12 3.25
CA ILE A 189 -9.92 7.67 1.88
C ILE A 189 -8.95 8.29 0.88
N SER A 190 -8.60 9.55 1.06
CA SER A 190 -7.59 10.22 0.23
C SER A 190 -6.21 9.57 0.42
N ALA A 191 -5.84 9.22 1.66
CA ALA A 191 -4.60 8.49 1.95
C ALA A 191 -4.58 7.11 1.28
N LEU A 192 -5.71 6.38 1.31
CA LEU A 192 -5.84 5.10 0.59
C LEU A 192 -5.70 5.28 -0.92
N ALA A 193 -6.34 6.29 -1.51
CA ALA A 193 -6.25 6.58 -2.94
C ALA A 193 -4.82 6.91 -3.38
N LEU A 194 -4.07 7.69 -2.57
CA LEU A 194 -2.68 8.04 -2.83
C LEU A 194 -1.70 6.89 -2.54
N SER A 195 -2.06 5.98 -1.62
CA SER A 195 -1.17 4.87 -1.27
C SER A 195 -0.96 3.89 -2.43
N GLN A 196 -1.95 3.72 -3.30
CA GLN A 196 -1.86 2.80 -4.44
C GLN A 196 -0.77 3.21 -5.44
N PRO A 197 -0.80 4.41 -6.07
CA PRO A 197 0.25 4.79 -7.01
C PRO A 197 1.64 4.84 -6.36
N LEU A 198 1.74 5.23 -5.08
CA LEU A 198 3.01 5.24 -4.35
C LEU A 198 3.55 3.83 -4.09
N HIS A 199 2.68 2.87 -3.79
CA HIS A 199 3.09 1.48 -3.57
C HIS A 199 3.54 0.81 -4.87
N PHE A 200 2.79 1.02 -5.95
CA PHE A 200 3.03 0.36 -7.24
C PHE A 200 4.00 1.12 -8.16
N GLY A 201 4.41 2.34 -7.81
CA GLY A 201 5.22 3.20 -8.69
C GLY A 201 4.45 3.67 -9.93
N ASP A 202 3.13 3.76 -9.84
CA ASP A 202 2.25 4.08 -10.98
C ASP A 202 1.91 5.58 -11.06
N TYR A 203 2.95 6.43 -11.04
CA TYR A 203 2.80 7.88 -11.14
C TYR A 203 3.90 8.56 -11.98
N GLY A 204 4.80 7.79 -12.61
CA GLY A 204 5.92 8.29 -13.43
C GLY A 204 6.19 7.44 -14.67
N GLY A 205 5.18 6.73 -15.17
CA GLY A 205 5.28 5.90 -16.37
C GLY A 205 6.22 4.71 -16.22
N LEU A 206 6.70 4.17 -17.37
CA LEU A 206 7.51 2.96 -17.39
C LEU A 206 8.84 3.12 -16.65
N THR A 207 9.47 4.28 -16.76
CA THR A 207 10.76 4.54 -16.10
C THR A 207 10.66 4.35 -14.59
N LEU A 208 9.64 4.90 -13.97
CA LEU A 208 9.45 4.76 -12.52
C LEU A 208 9.14 3.32 -12.14
N LYS A 209 8.32 2.60 -12.91
CA LYS A 209 8.03 1.17 -12.68
C LYS A 209 9.30 0.31 -12.72
N VAL A 210 10.22 0.60 -13.64
CA VAL A 210 11.54 -0.09 -13.71
C VAL A 210 12.37 0.22 -12.47
N ILE A 211 12.41 1.48 -12.03
CA ILE A 211 13.11 1.86 -10.79
C ILE A 211 12.52 1.13 -9.59
N TRP A 212 11.19 1.07 -9.47
CA TRP A 212 10.50 0.32 -8.40
C TRP A 212 10.88 -1.16 -8.41
N ALA A 213 10.86 -1.81 -9.57
CA ALA A 213 11.27 -3.20 -9.70
C ALA A 213 12.73 -3.45 -9.27
N LEU A 214 13.65 -2.54 -9.58
CA LEU A 214 15.05 -2.63 -9.13
C LEU A 214 15.18 -2.45 -7.61
N LEU A 215 14.39 -1.55 -7.03
CA LEU A 215 14.35 -1.35 -5.58
C LEU A 215 13.72 -2.55 -4.86
N ASP A 216 12.71 -3.21 -5.46
CA ASP A 216 12.14 -4.46 -4.95
C ASP A 216 13.20 -5.58 -4.92
N LEU A 217 13.96 -5.76 -6.00
CA LEU A 217 15.07 -6.73 -6.03
C LEU A 217 16.13 -6.42 -4.97
N THR A 218 16.43 -5.13 -4.76
CA THR A 218 17.36 -4.70 -3.71
C THR A 218 16.79 -5.00 -2.32
N THR A 219 15.49 -4.83 -2.12
CA THR A 219 14.81 -5.20 -0.86
C THR A 219 14.91 -6.69 -0.59
N ILE A 220 14.75 -7.54 -1.60
CA ILE A 220 14.94 -8.99 -1.48
C ILE A 220 16.37 -9.29 -1.01
N ALA A 221 17.38 -8.64 -1.57
CA ALA A 221 18.77 -8.81 -1.14
C ALA A 221 18.99 -8.37 0.31
N VAL A 222 18.36 -7.28 0.75
CA VAL A 222 18.38 -6.84 2.17
C VAL A 222 17.75 -7.87 3.09
N LEU A 223 16.58 -8.42 2.72
CA LEU A 223 15.89 -9.43 3.51
C LEU A 223 16.71 -10.73 3.61
N VAL A 224 17.24 -11.21 2.50
CA VAL A 224 18.10 -12.41 2.45
C VAL A 224 19.36 -12.22 3.29
N SER A 225 20.04 -11.09 3.18
CA SER A 225 21.23 -10.79 3.97
C SER A 225 20.91 -10.71 5.47
N GLY A 226 19.77 -10.13 5.85
CA GLY A 226 19.28 -10.11 7.23
C GLY A 226 19.02 -11.52 7.79
N LEU A 227 18.40 -12.39 6.97
CA LEU A 227 18.16 -13.80 7.33
C LEU A 227 19.48 -14.57 7.53
N ILE A 228 20.43 -14.42 6.60
CA ILE A 228 21.76 -15.04 6.71
C ILE A 228 22.45 -14.60 8.01
N LEU A 229 22.40 -13.31 8.34
CA LEU A 229 23.00 -12.77 9.56
C LEU A 229 22.36 -13.34 10.84
N THR A 230 21.05 -13.55 10.81
CA THR A 230 20.30 -14.12 11.94
C THR A 230 20.67 -15.60 12.16
N VAL A 231 20.66 -16.40 11.08
CA VAL A 231 20.97 -17.84 11.13
C VAL A 231 22.44 -18.09 11.47
N SER A 232 23.37 -17.27 10.94
CA SER A 232 24.80 -17.44 11.18
C SER A 232 25.25 -17.09 12.62
N LYS A 233 24.42 -16.36 13.38
CA LYS A 233 24.70 -16.02 14.78
C LYS A 233 24.68 -17.25 15.71
N GLY A 234 23.99 -18.33 15.32
CA GLY A 234 23.90 -19.58 16.10
C GLY A 234 25.07 -20.55 15.93
N ARG A 235 25.96 -20.34 14.95
CA ARG A 235 27.13 -21.20 14.75
C ARG A 235 28.33 -20.58 15.46
N LYS A 236 28.53 -20.90 16.76
CA LYS A 236 29.83 -20.74 17.41
C LYS A 236 30.85 -21.60 16.66
N GLY A 237 31.95 -21.02 16.22
CA GLY A 237 33.00 -21.75 15.56
C GLY A 237 33.66 -22.74 16.54
N PRO A 238 34.26 -23.85 16.06
CA PRO A 238 34.93 -24.82 16.94
C PRO A 238 36.07 -24.23 17.80
N HIS A 239 36.56 -23.04 17.49
CA HIS A 239 37.63 -22.36 18.22
C HIS A 239 37.17 -21.63 19.50
N ASP A 240 35.89 -21.25 19.60
CA ASP A 240 35.38 -20.53 20.78
C ASP A 240 35.18 -21.47 21.99
N SER A 241 34.97 -22.77 21.73
CA SER A 241 34.83 -23.77 22.78
C SER A 241 36.18 -24.18 23.43
N LEU A 242 37.31 -23.98 22.75
CA LEU A 242 38.63 -24.30 23.29
C LEU A 242 39.20 -23.17 24.18
N ALA A 243 38.76 -21.93 23.98
CA ALA A 243 39.15 -20.79 24.81
C ALA A 243 38.43 -20.77 26.18
N GLU A 244 37.21 -21.32 26.23
CA GLU A 244 36.42 -21.42 27.47
C GLU A 244 36.86 -22.59 28.40
N VAL A 245 37.58 -23.58 27.84
CA VAL A 245 38.13 -24.71 28.60
C VAL A 245 39.57 -24.43 29.13
N ALA A 246 40.22 -23.37 28.61
CA ALA A 246 41.58 -22.99 28.97
C ALA A 246 41.68 -21.79 29.92
N ALA A 247 40.55 -21.25 30.41
CA ALA A 247 40.45 -20.19 31.41
C ALA A 247 39.83 -20.71 32.70
#